data_7b4c811487df39df70313b97bcce0b23
#
_entry.id   7b4c811487df39df70313b97bcce0b23
#
_cell.length_a   1.000
_cell.length_b   1.000
_cell.length_c   1.000
_cell.angle_alpha   90.00
_cell.angle_beta   90.00
_cell.angle_gamma   90.00
#
_symmetry.space_group_name_H-M   'P 1'
#
loop_
_entity.id
_entity.type
_entity.pdbx_description
1 polymer ?
#
loop_
_entity_poly.entity_id
_entity_poly.type
_entity_poly.pdbx_seq_one_letter_code
_entity_poly.pdbx_strand_id
1 'polypeptide(L)'
;MGKNESSEIKRTQIHEAVKLRLWGMSAGRCEICNKLLYLDSRYGDDANFAEKAHIHAVGKTGPRHVDDMTQDEINNIDNLMLLCAEHHHLIDTKPENYPSDFLIAQKKNHEDRIRRLTEIQDSDSCKMVTFFSNIDNVDVFNTCLLYTSRCV
;
A
#
# COMPACT_ATOMS: atom_id res chain seq x y z
N MET A 1 0.56 -9.11 -48.36
CA MET A 1 -0.09 -9.64 -47.16
C MET A 1 0.91 -9.55 -46.02
N GLY A 2 0.92 -8.43 -45.35
CA GLY A 2 1.76 -8.22 -44.14
C GLY A 2 1.06 -8.80 -42.92
N LYS A 3 1.68 -9.79 -42.27
CA LYS A 3 1.22 -10.25 -40.96
C LYS A 3 1.56 -9.16 -39.98
N ASN A 4 0.54 -8.51 -39.42
CA ASN A 4 0.65 -7.69 -38.21
C ASN A 4 0.97 -8.66 -37.06
N GLU A 5 2.22 -8.79 -36.69
CA GLU A 5 2.62 -9.40 -35.44
C GLU A 5 2.23 -8.40 -34.33
N SER A 6 1.07 -8.65 -33.71
CA SER A 6 0.76 -8.03 -32.45
C SER A 6 1.81 -8.54 -31.44
N SER A 7 2.75 -7.69 -31.07
CA SER A 7 3.73 -8.00 -30.03
C SER A 7 2.96 -8.26 -28.73
N GLU A 8 2.77 -9.53 -28.40
CA GLU A 8 2.32 -9.92 -27.06
C GLU A 8 3.31 -9.36 -26.04
N ILE A 9 2.85 -8.46 -25.20
CA ILE A 9 3.64 -7.92 -24.09
C ILE A 9 3.90 -9.10 -23.15
N LYS A 10 5.12 -9.65 -23.20
CA LYS A 10 5.54 -10.69 -22.26
C LYS A 10 5.60 -10.09 -20.85
N ARG A 11 5.07 -10.79 -19.85
CA ARG A 11 5.27 -10.44 -18.44
C ARG A 11 6.76 -10.36 -18.13
N THR A 12 7.34 -9.16 -18.18
CA THR A 12 8.70 -8.94 -17.71
C THR A 12 8.68 -8.81 -16.19
N GLN A 13 9.75 -9.26 -15.58
CA GLN A 13 9.89 -9.22 -14.12
C GLN A 13 10.00 -7.76 -13.67
N ILE A 14 9.22 -7.40 -12.64
CA ILE A 14 9.34 -6.08 -11.98
C ILE A 14 10.77 -5.96 -11.42
N HIS A 15 11.43 -4.85 -11.73
CA HIS A 15 12.79 -4.59 -11.26
C HIS A 15 12.88 -4.56 -9.75
N GLU A 16 13.96 -5.08 -9.17
CA GLU A 16 14.12 -5.21 -7.72
C GLU A 16 14.05 -3.87 -6.99
N ALA A 17 14.64 -2.81 -7.56
CA ALA A 17 14.56 -1.47 -7.01
C ALA A 17 13.11 -0.94 -6.90
N VAL A 18 12.24 -1.28 -7.86
CA VAL A 18 10.82 -0.91 -7.83
C VAL A 18 10.11 -1.68 -6.71
N LYS A 19 10.41 -2.96 -6.54
CA LYS A 19 9.84 -3.78 -5.45
C LYS A 19 10.24 -3.24 -4.08
N LEU A 20 11.52 -2.92 -3.87
CA LEU A 20 12.01 -2.35 -2.61
C LEU A 20 11.36 -1.00 -2.31
N ARG A 21 11.24 -0.14 -3.33
CA ARG A 21 10.58 1.15 -3.18
C ARG A 21 9.09 0.98 -2.83
N LEU A 22 8.39 0.05 -3.48
CA LEU A 22 6.98 -0.25 -3.19
C LEU A 22 6.81 -0.71 -1.73
N TRP A 23 7.68 -1.58 -1.24
CA TRP A 23 7.71 -2.02 0.15
C TRP A 23 7.95 -0.86 1.13
N GLY A 24 8.88 0.03 0.81
CA GLY A 24 9.18 1.20 1.63
C GLY A 24 8.00 2.16 1.72
N MET A 25 7.38 2.50 0.57
CA MET A 25 6.27 3.45 0.50
C MET A 25 5.00 2.92 1.17
N SER A 26 4.76 1.62 1.11
CA SER A 26 3.62 0.96 1.79
C SER A 26 3.89 0.61 3.26
N ALA A 27 5.14 0.78 3.76
CA ALA A 27 5.60 0.32 5.08
C ALA A 27 5.31 -1.17 5.34
N GLY A 28 5.41 -2.02 4.31
CA GLY A 28 5.12 -3.45 4.40
C GLY A 28 3.67 -3.78 4.73
N ARG A 29 2.73 -2.92 4.37
CA ARG A 29 1.29 -3.06 4.65
C ARG A 29 0.46 -3.09 3.37
N CYS A 30 -0.69 -3.75 3.45
CA CYS A 30 -1.69 -3.71 2.39
C CYS A 30 -2.23 -2.28 2.23
N GLU A 31 -2.14 -1.72 1.03
CA GLU A 31 -2.56 -0.34 0.75
C GLU A 31 -4.08 -0.12 0.78
N ILE A 32 -4.86 -1.21 0.90
CA ILE A 32 -6.33 -1.13 1.08
C ILE A 32 -6.72 -1.30 2.55
N CYS A 33 -6.33 -2.42 3.20
CA CYS A 33 -6.80 -2.72 4.56
C CYS A 33 -5.76 -2.47 5.67
N ASN A 34 -4.56 -2.03 5.33
CA ASN A 34 -3.48 -1.74 6.27
C ASN A 34 -2.94 -2.95 7.07
N LYS A 35 -3.30 -4.19 6.68
CA LYS A 35 -2.76 -5.42 7.30
C LYS A 35 -1.25 -5.50 7.07
N LEU A 36 -0.49 -5.94 8.06
CA LEU A 36 0.93 -6.28 7.91
C LEU A 36 1.10 -7.46 6.96
N LEU A 37 2.12 -7.39 6.08
CA LEU A 37 2.33 -8.37 5.01
C LEU A 37 3.59 -9.21 5.19
N TYR A 38 4.33 -9.03 6.27
CA TYR A 38 5.56 -9.77 6.56
C TYR A 38 5.50 -10.55 7.89
N LEU A 39 4.37 -10.49 8.59
CA LEU A 39 4.16 -11.16 9.86
C LEU A 39 2.75 -11.73 9.92
N ASP A 40 2.58 -13.00 10.25
CA ASP A 40 1.29 -13.54 10.64
C ASP A 40 1.03 -13.25 12.12
N SER A 41 0.16 -12.27 12.38
CA SER A 41 -0.19 -11.87 13.74
C SER A 41 -0.87 -12.96 14.59
N ARG A 42 -1.35 -14.03 13.96
CA ARG A 42 -2.00 -15.17 14.65
C ARG A 42 -0.99 -16.18 15.21
N TYR A 43 0.12 -16.37 14.49
CA TYR A 43 1.12 -17.40 14.81
C TYR A 43 2.48 -16.80 15.17
N GLY A 44 2.69 -15.52 14.92
CA GLY A 44 3.97 -14.85 15.15
C GLY A 44 5.07 -15.25 14.15
N ASP A 45 4.69 -15.92 13.06
CA ASP A 45 5.63 -16.39 12.07
C ASP A 45 5.97 -15.31 11.04
N ASP A 46 7.26 -15.12 10.79
CA ASP A 46 7.75 -14.26 9.75
C ASP A 46 7.55 -14.91 8.39
N ALA A 47 6.71 -14.30 7.55
CA ALA A 47 6.50 -14.75 6.19
C ALA A 47 6.09 -13.59 5.29
N ASN A 48 6.37 -13.71 4.00
CA ASN A 48 5.98 -12.71 3.00
C ASN A 48 4.60 -13.06 2.44
N PHE A 49 3.58 -12.33 2.88
CA PHE A 49 2.20 -12.44 2.41
C PHE A 49 1.82 -11.33 1.40
N ALA A 50 2.82 -10.57 0.94
CA ALA A 50 2.59 -9.45 0.05
C ALA A 50 2.52 -9.89 -1.40
N GLU A 51 1.51 -9.40 -2.08
CA GLU A 51 1.36 -9.50 -3.53
C GLU A 51 1.51 -8.12 -4.18
N LYS A 52 2.18 -8.10 -5.32
CA LYS A 52 2.37 -6.89 -6.12
C LYS A 52 1.31 -6.89 -7.21
N ALA A 53 0.25 -6.11 -6.98
CA ALA A 53 -0.87 -5.98 -7.89
C ALA A 53 -0.61 -4.85 -8.89
N HIS A 54 -0.95 -5.07 -10.15
CA HIS A 54 -1.00 -4.01 -11.14
C HIS A 54 -2.36 -3.31 -11.10
N ILE A 55 -2.37 -1.99 -11.14
CA ILE A 55 -3.60 -1.20 -11.27
C ILE A 55 -4.16 -1.40 -12.68
N HIS A 56 -3.35 -1.17 -13.70
CA HIS A 56 -3.66 -1.49 -15.10
C HIS A 56 -2.98 -2.80 -15.48
N ALA A 57 -3.76 -3.74 -15.98
CA ALA A 57 -3.28 -5.09 -16.29
C ALA A 57 -2.25 -5.12 -17.41
N VAL A 58 -1.30 -6.05 -17.31
CA VAL A 58 -0.28 -6.33 -18.33
C VAL A 58 -0.90 -6.90 -19.61
N GLY A 59 -1.90 -7.76 -19.47
CA GLY A 59 -2.53 -8.47 -20.58
C GLY A 59 -3.80 -7.79 -21.09
N LYS A 60 -4.03 -7.85 -22.40
CA LYS A 60 -5.20 -7.25 -23.05
C LYS A 60 -6.54 -7.73 -22.51
N THR A 61 -6.60 -8.91 -21.93
CA THR A 61 -7.82 -9.49 -21.32
C THR A 61 -7.87 -9.29 -19.81
N GLY A 62 -6.87 -8.64 -19.23
CA GLY A 62 -6.80 -8.40 -17.79
C GLY A 62 -7.70 -7.25 -17.34
N PRO A 63 -8.00 -7.20 -16.04
CA PRO A 63 -8.83 -6.12 -15.49
C PRO A 63 -8.16 -4.75 -15.69
N ARG A 64 -8.97 -3.75 -16.01
CA ARG A 64 -8.52 -2.35 -16.17
C ARG A 64 -7.38 -2.17 -17.19
N HIS A 65 -7.37 -3.01 -18.24
CA HIS A 65 -6.37 -2.88 -19.31
C HIS A 65 -6.49 -1.52 -20.01
N VAL A 66 -5.34 -0.94 -20.33
CA VAL A 66 -5.22 0.28 -21.12
C VAL A 66 -4.38 -0.05 -22.35
N ASP A 67 -4.89 0.27 -23.53
CA ASP A 67 -4.13 0.13 -24.78
C ASP A 67 -2.95 1.13 -24.77
N ASP A 68 -1.88 0.75 -25.47
CA ASP A 68 -0.68 1.58 -25.69
C ASP A 68 0.24 1.85 -24.47
N MET A 69 0.00 1.21 -23.31
CA MET A 69 0.99 1.25 -22.23
C MET A 69 2.25 0.47 -22.59
N THR A 70 3.38 1.12 -22.43
CA THR A 70 4.69 0.47 -22.58
C THR A 70 4.99 -0.48 -21.41
N GLN A 71 5.92 -1.42 -21.59
CA GLN A 71 6.33 -2.34 -20.52
C GLN A 71 6.90 -1.60 -19.30
N ASP A 72 7.58 -0.48 -19.52
CA ASP A 72 8.14 0.34 -18.44
C ASP A 72 7.05 1.05 -17.64
N GLU A 73 6.00 1.53 -18.29
CA GLU A 73 4.83 2.12 -17.64
C GLU A 73 4.03 1.08 -16.85
N ILE A 74 3.86 -0.12 -17.41
CA ILE A 74 3.18 -1.23 -16.73
C ILE A 74 3.90 -1.59 -15.42
N ASN A 75 5.24 -1.68 -15.45
CA ASN A 75 6.05 -2.03 -14.28
C ASN A 75 6.49 -0.82 -13.45
N ASN A 76 5.99 0.38 -13.77
CA ASN A 76 6.26 1.58 -12.98
C ASN A 76 5.60 1.47 -11.60
N ILE A 77 6.25 2.08 -10.61
CA ILE A 77 5.75 2.10 -9.24
C ILE A 77 4.35 2.71 -9.11
N ASP A 78 4.02 3.66 -9.97
CA ASP A 78 2.71 4.31 -9.98
C ASP A 78 1.57 3.38 -10.43
N ASN A 79 1.90 2.33 -11.19
CA ASN A 79 0.97 1.29 -11.62
C ASN A 79 0.97 0.05 -10.71
N LEU A 80 1.70 0.08 -9.60
CA LEU A 80 1.85 -1.07 -8.69
C LEU A 80 1.31 -0.75 -7.31
N MET A 81 0.62 -1.71 -6.70
CA MET A 81 0.16 -1.68 -5.31
C MET A 81 0.71 -2.87 -4.53
N LEU A 82 0.98 -2.67 -3.24
CA LEU A 82 1.31 -3.75 -2.32
C LEU A 82 0.02 -4.17 -1.59
N LEU A 83 -0.43 -5.39 -1.83
CA LEU A 83 -1.71 -5.90 -1.32
C LEU A 83 -1.53 -7.23 -0.58
N CYS A 84 -2.50 -7.55 0.28
CA CYS A 84 -2.68 -8.93 0.74
C CYS A 84 -3.38 -9.76 -0.35
N ALA A 85 -3.24 -11.07 -0.31
CA ALA A 85 -3.82 -11.99 -1.29
C ALA A 85 -5.35 -11.81 -1.43
N GLU A 86 -6.05 -11.55 -0.31
CA GLU A 86 -7.50 -11.32 -0.30
C GLU A 86 -7.88 -10.09 -1.15
N HIS A 87 -7.19 -8.94 -0.94
CA HIS A 87 -7.48 -7.73 -1.70
C HIS A 87 -6.99 -7.80 -3.14
N HIS A 88 -5.85 -8.45 -3.42
CA HIS A 88 -5.42 -8.69 -4.79
C HIS A 88 -6.47 -9.49 -5.56
N HIS A 89 -6.91 -10.62 -5.00
CA HIS A 89 -7.97 -11.43 -5.61
C HIS A 89 -9.27 -10.63 -5.81
N LEU A 90 -9.66 -9.82 -4.82
CA LEU A 90 -10.90 -9.05 -4.85
C LEU A 90 -10.91 -7.99 -5.95
N ILE A 91 -9.83 -7.22 -6.11
CA ILE A 91 -9.75 -6.17 -7.13
C ILE A 91 -9.69 -6.72 -8.56
N ASP A 92 -9.16 -7.93 -8.73
CA ASP A 92 -9.09 -8.58 -10.03
C ASP A 92 -10.38 -9.30 -10.41
N THR A 93 -11.14 -9.78 -9.42
CA THR A 93 -12.41 -10.48 -9.63
C THR A 93 -13.59 -9.53 -9.84
N LYS A 94 -13.51 -8.32 -9.25
CA LYS A 94 -14.60 -7.32 -9.29
C LYS A 94 -14.08 -5.95 -9.77
N PRO A 95 -13.54 -5.85 -10.99
CA PRO A 95 -12.95 -4.62 -11.48
C PRO A 95 -13.94 -3.45 -11.56
N GLU A 96 -15.23 -3.72 -11.70
CA GLU A 96 -16.29 -2.71 -11.70
C GLU A 96 -16.45 -2.00 -10.36
N ASN A 97 -16.14 -2.68 -9.24
CA ASN A 97 -16.18 -2.11 -7.90
C ASN A 97 -14.85 -1.43 -7.53
N TYR A 98 -13.78 -1.74 -8.26
CA TYR A 98 -12.42 -1.26 -8.05
C TYR A 98 -11.84 -0.65 -9.32
N PRO A 99 -12.41 0.47 -9.82
CA PRO A 99 -11.88 1.16 -11.00
C PRO A 99 -10.48 1.72 -10.73
N SER A 100 -9.72 2.00 -11.78
CA SER A 100 -8.34 2.49 -11.68
C SER A 100 -8.21 3.74 -10.81
N ASP A 101 -9.10 4.71 -10.98
CA ASP A 101 -9.07 5.97 -10.22
C ASP A 101 -9.22 5.72 -8.70
N PHE A 102 -10.09 4.78 -8.33
CA PHE A 102 -10.24 4.38 -6.93
C PHE A 102 -8.95 3.77 -6.38
N LEU A 103 -8.31 2.85 -7.11
CA LEU A 103 -7.08 2.20 -6.69
C LEU A 103 -5.92 3.21 -6.58
N ILE A 104 -5.79 4.11 -7.54
CA ILE A 104 -4.79 5.21 -7.51
C ILE A 104 -5.01 6.09 -6.27
N ALA A 105 -6.26 6.45 -5.99
CA ALA A 105 -6.58 7.25 -4.80
C ALA A 105 -6.28 6.50 -3.49
N GLN A 106 -6.60 5.21 -3.40
CA GLN A 106 -6.28 4.37 -2.23
C GLN A 106 -4.79 4.26 -2.00
N LYS A 107 -4.01 3.98 -3.05
CA LYS A 107 -2.55 3.96 -3.01
C LYS A 107 -2.01 5.28 -2.47
N LYS A 108 -2.38 6.39 -3.09
CA LYS A 108 -1.93 7.73 -2.68
C LYS A 108 -2.28 8.04 -1.23
N ASN A 109 -3.52 7.77 -0.80
CA ASN A 109 -3.97 8.02 0.57
C ASN A 109 -3.16 7.20 1.58
N HIS A 110 -2.85 5.95 1.25
CA HIS A 110 -2.03 5.10 2.10
C HIS A 110 -0.59 5.62 2.20
N GLU A 111 0.06 5.88 1.08
CA GLU A 111 1.44 6.40 1.02
C GLU A 111 1.58 7.77 1.71
N ASP A 112 0.62 8.68 1.50
CA ASP A 112 0.57 9.97 2.17
C ASP A 112 0.40 9.83 3.70
N ARG A 113 -0.37 8.83 4.14
CA ARG A 113 -0.49 8.51 5.57
C ARG A 113 0.83 8.00 6.14
N ILE A 114 1.49 7.04 5.47
CA ILE A 114 2.79 6.51 5.91
C ILE A 114 3.81 7.64 5.98
N ARG A 115 3.90 8.48 4.94
CA ARG A 115 4.81 9.62 4.92
C ARG A 115 4.59 10.54 6.12
N ARG A 116 3.35 10.97 6.38
CA ARG A 116 3.04 11.83 7.53
C ARG A 116 3.39 11.22 8.88
N LEU A 117 3.27 9.90 9.02
CA LEU A 117 3.60 9.20 10.27
C LEU A 117 5.10 9.00 10.46
N THR A 118 5.88 9.01 9.38
CA THR A 118 7.33 8.78 9.40
C THR A 118 8.17 10.06 9.27
N GLU A 119 7.61 11.14 8.75
CA GLU A 119 8.24 12.47 8.65
C GLU A 119 8.07 13.28 9.96
N ILE A 120 8.22 12.62 11.11
CA ILE A 120 8.21 13.32 12.41
C ILE A 120 9.54 14.04 12.56
N GLN A 121 9.50 15.37 12.64
CA GLN A 121 10.68 16.17 12.94
C GLN A 121 10.92 16.21 14.45
N ASP A 122 12.17 16.36 14.88
CA ASP A 122 12.52 16.49 16.29
C ASP A 122 11.75 17.63 16.98
N SER A 123 11.42 18.70 16.24
CA SER A 123 10.56 19.80 16.70
C SER A 123 9.11 19.38 16.99
N ASP A 124 8.65 18.28 16.42
CA ASP A 124 7.28 17.78 16.62
C ASP A 124 7.15 16.83 17.81
N SER A 125 8.27 16.41 18.40
CA SER A 125 8.31 15.53 19.59
C SER A 125 7.62 16.13 20.83
N CYS A 126 7.38 17.45 20.83
CA CYS A 126 6.74 18.17 21.93
C CYS A 126 5.27 18.56 21.65
N LYS A 127 4.66 18.11 20.57
CA LYS A 127 3.25 18.41 20.33
C LYS A 127 2.38 17.58 21.27
N MET A 128 1.68 18.26 22.19
CA MET A 128 0.71 17.63 23.06
C MET A 128 -0.52 17.27 22.24
N VAL A 129 -0.82 15.99 22.12
CA VAL A 129 -2.08 15.51 21.50
C VAL A 129 -3.10 15.35 22.60
N THR A 130 -4.12 16.22 22.60
CA THR A 130 -5.24 16.11 23.54
C THR A 130 -6.31 15.18 22.95
N PHE A 131 -6.51 14.03 23.57
CA PHE A 131 -7.62 13.14 23.25
C PHE A 131 -8.81 13.47 24.14
N PHE A 132 -9.94 13.79 23.54
CA PHE A 132 -11.21 13.83 24.24
C PHE A 132 -11.82 12.43 24.19
N SER A 133 -11.90 11.76 25.32
CA SER A 133 -12.61 10.49 25.44
C SER A 133 -13.71 10.63 26.52
N ASN A 134 -14.86 10.04 26.26
CA ASN A 134 -15.96 9.92 27.26
C ASN A 134 -15.69 8.74 28.23
N ILE A 135 -14.44 8.52 28.61
CA ILE A 135 -14.09 7.47 29.58
C ILE A 135 -14.10 8.12 30.96
N ASP A 136 -15.03 7.72 31.80
CA ASP A 136 -15.17 8.17 33.19
C ASP A 136 -14.06 7.65 34.14
N ASN A 137 -12.96 7.13 33.58
CA ASN A 137 -11.83 6.59 34.36
C ASN A 137 -10.60 7.51 34.26
N VAL A 138 -10.49 8.41 35.22
CA VAL A 138 -9.42 9.40 35.37
C VAL A 138 -8.02 8.76 35.53
N ASP A 139 -7.94 7.55 36.04
CA ASP A 139 -6.67 6.85 36.31
C ASP A 139 -5.94 6.45 35.02
N VAL A 140 -6.68 6.13 33.95
CA VAL A 140 -6.12 5.84 32.62
C VAL A 140 -5.49 7.09 32.02
N PHE A 141 -6.06 8.26 32.23
CA PHE A 141 -5.53 9.54 31.76
C PHE A 141 -4.20 9.90 32.42
N ASN A 142 -4.07 9.69 33.70
CA ASN A 142 -2.84 9.98 34.46
C ASN A 142 -1.68 9.07 34.01
N THR A 143 -1.96 7.81 33.65
CA THR A 143 -0.95 6.88 33.17
C THR A 143 -0.46 7.25 31.76
N CYS A 144 -1.31 7.71 30.88
CA CYS A 144 -0.94 8.19 29.53
C CYS A 144 -0.12 9.50 29.58
N LEU A 145 -0.49 10.45 30.45
CA LEU A 145 0.23 11.72 30.60
C LEU A 145 1.63 11.56 31.19
N LEU A 146 1.86 10.58 32.05
CA LEU A 146 3.16 10.30 32.64
C LEU A 146 4.15 9.66 31.65
N TYR A 147 3.67 9.03 30.57
CA TYR A 147 4.54 8.42 29.57
C TYR A 147 5.08 9.43 28.54
N THR A 148 4.38 10.55 28.34
CA THR A 148 4.79 11.61 27.41
C THR A 148 5.76 12.63 28.04
N SER A 149 5.96 12.61 29.35
CA SER A 149 6.84 13.55 30.06
C SER A 149 8.31 13.14 30.20
N ARG A 150 8.73 12.05 29.56
CA ARG A 150 10.14 11.64 29.48
C ARG A 150 10.74 11.95 28.11
N CYS A 151 10.74 13.22 27.73
CA CYS A 151 11.70 13.76 26.80
C CYS A 151 12.62 14.70 27.59
N VAL A 152 13.76 14.18 27.98
CA VAL A 152 14.94 14.94 28.37
C VAL A 152 16.01 14.63 27.35
#